data_6600978bb62c3ff8be8a8502c3b8b30d
#
_entry.id   6600978bb62c3ff8be8a8502c3b8b30d
#
_cell.length_a   1.000
_cell.length_b   1.000
_cell.length_c   1.000
_cell.angle_alpha   90.00
_cell.angle_beta   90.00
_cell.angle_gamma   90.00
#
_symmetry.space_group_name_H-M   'P 1'
#
loop_
_entity.id
_entity.type
_entity.pdbx_description
1 polymer ?
#
loop_
_entity_poly.entity_id
_entity_poly.type
_entity_poly.pdbx_seq_one_letter_code
_entity_poly.pdbx_strand_id
1 'polypeptide(L)'
;MADSNTVTAHRHPRGGLFFEGFEIGSLTEHRYRRTVTQMDNMLFSNMTLNPQPLHIDAHFCATETEWGRPLMNSLFTLGLMIGISVNDTTVGTTIGNLGMTDVAFPAPLFEGDTVNCTT
;
A
#
# COMPACT_ATOMS: atom_id res chain seq x y z
N MET A 1 33.11 -6.28 -12.03
CA MET A 1 32.68 -6.64 -13.40
C MET A 1 31.28 -7.19 -13.34
N ALA A 2 30.37 -6.61 -14.14
CA ALA A 2 29.07 -7.21 -14.29
C ALA A 2 29.20 -8.62 -14.82
N ASP A 3 28.55 -9.58 -14.20
CA ASP A 3 28.55 -10.95 -14.67
C ASP A 3 27.83 -10.98 -16.03
N SER A 4 28.60 -11.32 -17.09
CA SER A 4 28.07 -11.41 -18.46
C SER A 4 27.00 -12.49 -18.62
N ASN A 5 26.79 -13.34 -17.59
CA ASN A 5 25.79 -14.39 -17.57
C ASN A 5 24.52 -14.01 -16.79
N THR A 6 24.42 -12.76 -16.32
CA THR A 6 23.18 -12.31 -15.68
C THR A 6 22.07 -12.23 -16.72
N VAL A 7 21.19 -13.20 -16.73
CA VAL A 7 20.00 -13.19 -17.59
C VAL A 7 19.04 -12.15 -17.03
N THR A 8 18.84 -11.07 -17.77
CA THR A 8 17.83 -10.08 -17.41
C THR A 8 16.46 -10.74 -17.50
N ALA A 9 15.70 -10.76 -16.42
CA ALA A 9 14.37 -11.32 -16.41
C ALA A 9 13.52 -10.63 -17.49
N HIS A 10 12.76 -11.42 -18.26
CA HIS A 10 11.81 -10.90 -19.22
C HIS A 10 10.72 -10.11 -18.50
N ARG A 11 10.47 -8.90 -18.96
CA ARG A 11 9.46 -8.01 -18.38
C ARG A 11 8.40 -7.67 -19.41
N HIS A 12 7.20 -7.44 -18.90
CA HIS A 12 6.13 -6.83 -19.70
C HIS A 12 6.59 -5.44 -20.19
N PRO A 13 6.15 -4.97 -21.38
CA PRO A 13 6.49 -3.63 -21.87
C PRO A 13 6.20 -2.49 -20.88
N ARG A 14 5.25 -2.68 -19.98
CA ARG A 14 4.94 -1.71 -18.92
C ARG A 14 5.82 -1.86 -17.67
N GLY A 15 6.73 -2.82 -17.65
CA GLY A 15 7.76 -2.97 -16.64
C GLY A 15 7.55 -4.10 -15.63
N GLY A 16 6.39 -4.73 -15.57
CA GLY A 16 6.11 -5.78 -14.61
C GLY A 16 6.86 -7.08 -14.89
N LEU A 17 7.20 -7.77 -13.82
CA LEU A 17 7.73 -9.13 -13.88
C LEU A 17 6.60 -10.13 -14.14
N PHE A 18 6.87 -11.15 -14.94
CA PHE A 18 6.05 -12.35 -15.00
C PHE A 18 6.41 -13.28 -13.84
N PHE A 19 5.56 -14.29 -13.60
CA PHE A 19 5.72 -15.21 -12.47
C PHE A 19 7.14 -15.80 -12.39
N GLU A 20 7.71 -16.19 -13.50
CA GLU A 20 9.05 -16.80 -13.57
C GLU A 20 10.18 -15.83 -13.22
N GLY A 21 9.92 -14.54 -13.26
CA GLY A 21 10.91 -13.52 -12.92
C GLY A 21 11.05 -13.23 -11.42
N PHE A 22 10.15 -13.76 -10.60
CA PHE A 22 10.22 -13.57 -9.16
C PHE A 22 11.14 -14.61 -8.52
N GLU A 23 12.06 -14.15 -7.70
CA GLU A 23 12.92 -15.02 -6.88
C GLU A 23 12.37 -15.17 -5.48
N ILE A 24 12.25 -16.42 -5.00
CA ILE A 24 11.83 -16.70 -3.64
C ILE A 24 12.87 -16.15 -2.67
N GLY A 25 12.41 -15.39 -1.68
CA GLY A 25 13.29 -14.80 -0.65
C GLY A 25 13.92 -13.48 -1.03
N SER A 26 13.71 -12.99 -2.26
CA SER A 26 14.18 -11.65 -2.63
C SER A 26 13.38 -10.57 -1.90
N LEU A 27 14.04 -9.45 -1.61
CA LEU A 27 13.41 -8.28 -1.02
C LEU A 27 13.50 -7.10 -2.00
N THR A 28 12.38 -6.43 -2.19
CA THR A 28 12.30 -5.23 -3.02
C THR A 28 11.91 -4.04 -2.14
N GLU A 29 12.80 -3.08 -2.03
CA GLU A 29 12.48 -1.78 -1.46
C GLU A 29 11.87 -0.92 -2.56
N HIS A 30 10.58 -0.58 -2.42
CA HIS A 30 9.87 0.13 -3.47
C HIS A 30 10.28 1.60 -3.53
N ARG A 31 10.38 2.13 -4.74
CA ARG A 31 10.84 3.49 -5.00
C ARG A 31 9.86 4.56 -4.53
N TYR A 32 8.57 4.28 -4.68
CA TYR A 32 7.55 5.24 -4.31
C TYR A 32 7.32 5.25 -2.82
N ARG A 33 7.22 6.47 -2.30
CA ARG A 33 6.85 6.78 -0.93
C ARG A 33 5.73 7.80 -1.01
N ARG A 34 4.87 7.80 -0.02
CA ARG A 34 3.78 8.76 -0.04
C ARG A 34 3.38 9.18 1.37
N THR A 35 3.26 10.48 1.58
CA THR A 35 2.64 11.05 2.77
C THR A 35 1.13 10.99 2.62
N VAL A 36 0.45 10.41 3.60
CA VAL A 36 -1.01 10.33 3.61
C VAL A 36 -1.63 11.61 4.14
N THR A 37 -2.82 11.92 3.66
CA THR A 37 -3.52 13.16 3.97
C THR A 37 -4.91 12.89 4.51
N GLN A 38 -5.51 13.91 5.15
CA GLN A 38 -6.90 13.85 5.60
C GLN A 38 -7.85 13.60 4.43
N MET A 39 -7.57 14.18 3.26
CA MET A 39 -8.38 13.96 2.06
C MET A 39 -8.40 12.48 1.67
N ASP A 40 -7.28 11.79 1.72
CA ASP A 40 -7.20 10.35 1.44
C ASP A 40 -8.18 9.58 2.32
N ASN A 41 -8.18 9.87 3.60
CA ASN A 41 -9.01 9.17 4.58
C ASN A 41 -10.49 9.43 4.35
N MET A 42 -10.85 10.70 4.21
CA MET A 42 -12.24 11.09 4.01
C MET A 42 -12.79 10.60 2.67
N LEU A 43 -12.03 10.78 1.61
CA LEU A 43 -12.43 10.36 0.27
C LEU A 43 -12.63 8.85 0.19
N PHE A 44 -11.66 8.08 0.68
CA PHE A 44 -11.76 6.62 0.68
C PHE A 44 -12.92 6.13 1.53
N SER A 45 -13.08 6.65 2.73
CA SER A 45 -14.17 6.24 3.63
C SER A 45 -15.53 6.57 3.03
N ASN A 46 -15.67 7.73 2.41
CA ASN A 46 -16.92 8.12 1.74
C ASN A 46 -17.19 7.27 0.49
N MET A 47 -16.18 7.01 -0.31
CA MET A 47 -16.31 6.16 -1.52
C MET A 47 -16.75 4.73 -1.20
N THR A 48 -16.33 4.23 -0.05
CA THR A 48 -16.68 2.87 0.41
C THR A 48 -17.91 2.83 1.30
N LEU A 49 -18.62 3.96 1.44
CA LEU A 49 -19.83 4.09 2.27
C LEU A 49 -19.58 3.70 3.75
N ASN A 50 -18.39 3.98 4.24
CA ASN A 50 -18.03 3.72 5.63
C ASN A 50 -18.20 4.99 6.46
N PRO A 51 -19.27 5.12 7.28
CA PRO A 51 -19.55 6.33 8.06
C PRO A 51 -18.85 6.34 9.43
N GLN A 52 -17.88 5.48 9.66
CA GLN A 52 -17.23 5.39 10.97
C GLN A 52 -16.59 6.72 11.36
N PRO A 53 -17.05 7.38 12.43
CA PRO A 53 -16.50 8.68 12.84
C PRO A 53 -15.01 8.65 13.14
N LEU A 54 -14.48 7.49 13.50
CA LEU A 54 -13.04 7.29 13.71
C LEU A 54 -12.18 7.80 12.53
N HIS A 55 -12.73 7.75 11.31
CA HIS A 55 -11.99 8.14 10.11
C HIS A 55 -12.35 9.53 9.58
N ILE A 56 -13.54 10.03 9.90
CA ILE A 56 -14.09 11.20 9.21
C ILE A 56 -14.50 12.35 10.14
N ASP A 57 -14.50 12.15 11.45
CA ASP A 57 -15.00 13.13 12.41
C ASP A 57 -13.87 13.48 13.41
N ALA A 58 -13.20 14.60 13.17
CA ALA A 58 -12.09 15.04 14.00
C ALA A 58 -12.52 15.38 15.42
N HIS A 59 -13.73 15.91 15.60
CA HIS A 59 -14.25 16.23 16.93
C HIS A 59 -14.51 14.95 17.74
N PHE A 60 -15.14 13.97 17.12
CA PHE A 60 -15.34 12.65 17.74
C PHE A 60 -14.01 12.03 18.16
N CYS A 61 -13.02 12.06 17.26
CA CYS A 61 -11.70 11.49 17.56
C CYS A 61 -11.00 12.19 18.71
N ALA A 62 -11.12 13.52 18.79
CA ALA A 62 -10.48 14.31 19.84
C ALA A 62 -11.12 14.11 21.20
N THR A 63 -12.43 13.85 21.26
CA THR A 63 -13.19 13.82 22.52
C THR A 63 -13.54 12.41 22.99
N GLU A 64 -13.65 11.45 22.09
CA GLU A 64 -14.19 10.13 22.40
C GLU A 64 -13.26 8.95 22.06
N THR A 65 -12.07 9.22 21.52
CA THR A 65 -11.08 8.17 21.22
C THR A 65 -9.76 8.43 21.91
N GLU A 66 -9.00 7.36 22.12
CA GLU A 66 -7.64 7.46 22.64
C GLU A 66 -6.66 8.06 21.64
N TRP A 67 -7.01 8.10 20.35
CA TRP A 67 -6.14 8.56 19.28
C TRP A 67 -6.04 10.10 19.22
N GLY A 68 -7.09 10.82 19.62
CA GLY A 68 -7.14 12.28 19.62
C GLY A 68 -7.29 12.92 18.23
N ARG A 69 -7.23 12.15 17.17
CA ARG A 69 -7.31 12.59 15.77
C ARG A 69 -7.79 11.42 14.88
N PRO A 70 -8.30 11.70 13.66
CA PRO A 70 -8.77 10.63 12.79
C PRO A 70 -7.68 9.60 12.47
N LEU A 71 -8.02 8.34 12.68
CA LEU A 71 -7.19 7.21 12.28
C LEU A 71 -7.41 6.93 10.79
N MET A 72 -6.34 6.73 10.05
CA MET A 72 -6.44 6.35 8.63
C MET A 72 -7.18 5.03 8.49
N ASN A 73 -8.08 4.97 7.51
CA ASN A 73 -8.78 3.74 7.18
C ASN A 73 -7.77 2.66 6.75
N SER A 74 -7.77 1.54 7.44
CA SER A 74 -6.77 0.50 7.23
C SER A 74 -6.83 -0.13 5.84
N LEU A 75 -8.02 -0.19 5.23
CA LEU A 75 -8.17 -0.70 3.87
C LEU A 75 -7.60 0.26 2.83
N PHE A 76 -7.64 1.57 3.11
CA PHE A 76 -6.88 2.54 2.31
C PHE A 76 -5.39 2.28 2.42
N THR A 77 -4.88 2.08 3.62
CA THR A 77 -3.45 1.79 3.85
C THR A 77 -3.01 0.54 3.12
N LEU A 78 -3.80 -0.53 3.20
CA LEU A 78 -3.52 -1.77 2.48
C LEU A 78 -3.49 -1.54 0.97
N GLY A 79 -4.49 -0.86 0.44
CA GLY A 79 -4.55 -0.52 -0.98
C GLY A 79 -3.38 0.33 -1.44
N LEU A 80 -2.96 1.32 -0.63
CA LEU A 80 -1.81 2.15 -0.92
C LEU A 80 -0.50 1.35 -0.98
N MET A 81 -0.29 0.46 -0.01
CA MET A 81 0.91 -0.38 0.03
C MET A 81 0.98 -1.31 -1.18
N ILE A 82 -0.13 -1.93 -1.54
CA ILE A 82 -0.22 -2.76 -2.74
C ILE A 82 0.07 -1.91 -3.98
N GLY A 83 -0.55 -0.74 -4.08
CA GLY A 83 -0.34 0.17 -5.21
C GLY A 83 1.12 0.58 -5.36
N ILE A 84 1.80 0.91 -4.27
CA ILE A 84 3.23 1.23 -4.27
C ILE A 84 4.03 0.03 -4.80
N SER A 85 3.73 -1.18 -4.33
CA SER A 85 4.45 -2.40 -4.72
C SER A 85 4.29 -2.74 -6.20
N VAL A 86 3.14 -2.45 -6.78
CA VAL A 86 2.83 -2.74 -8.19
C VAL A 86 3.83 -2.09 -9.13
N ASN A 87 4.25 -0.86 -8.84
CA ASN A 87 5.14 -0.10 -9.73
C ASN A 87 6.46 -0.80 -10.02
N ASP A 88 6.99 -1.57 -9.06
CA ASP A 88 8.27 -2.25 -9.21
C ASP A 88 8.12 -3.75 -9.48
N THR A 89 6.91 -4.30 -9.42
CA THR A 89 6.71 -5.75 -9.48
C THR A 89 5.78 -6.21 -10.59
N THR A 90 4.56 -5.68 -10.69
CA THR A 90 3.50 -6.35 -11.46
C THR A 90 2.77 -5.46 -12.46
N VAL A 91 3.33 -4.31 -12.82
CA VAL A 91 2.67 -3.42 -13.80
C VAL A 91 2.49 -4.14 -15.14
N GLY A 92 1.24 -4.34 -15.52
CA GLY A 92 0.85 -5.00 -16.78
C GLY A 92 0.78 -6.52 -16.71
N THR A 93 1.28 -7.16 -15.67
CA THR A 93 1.31 -8.64 -15.57
C THR A 93 0.26 -9.22 -14.62
N THR A 94 -0.37 -8.40 -13.80
CA THR A 94 -1.42 -8.85 -12.89
C THR A 94 -2.67 -9.24 -13.66
N ILE A 95 -3.20 -10.43 -13.39
CA ILE A 95 -4.48 -10.92 -13.95
C ILE A 95 -5.62 -10.57 -13.01
N GLY A 96 -5.43 -10.76 -11.71
CA GLY A 96 -6.44 -10.47 -10.70
C GLY A 96 -5.94 -10.82 -9.30
N ASN A 97 -6.65 -10.33 -8.30
CA ASN A 97 -6.38 -10.66 -6.90
C ASN A 97 -7.37 -11.74 -6.45
N LEU A 98 -6.86 -12.91 -6.08
CA LEU A 98 -7.67 -14.04 -5.64
C LEU A 98 -7.90 -14.04 -4.12
N GLY A 99 -7.08 -13.36 -3.37
CA GLY A 99 -7.20 -13.33 -1.92
C GLY A 99 -5.91 -12.88 -1.23
N MET A 100 -6.02 -12.72 0.08
CA MET A 100 -4.91 -12.36 0.97
C MET A 100 -5.02 -13.14 2.25
N THR A 101 -3.87 -13.47 2.84
CA THR A 101 -3.77 -14.11 4.15
C THR A 101 -2.79 -13.33 5.02
N ASP A 102 -2.91 -13.51 6.33
CA ASP A 102 -1.98 -12.95 7.32
C ASP A 102 -1.83 -11.43 7.22
N VAL A 103 -2.93 -10.72 6.96
CA VAL A 103 -2.96 -9.27 6.94
C VAL A 103 -3.11 -8.75 8.36
N ALA A 104 -2.20 -7.88 8.79
CA ALA A 104 -2.25 -7.26 10.11
C ALA A 104 -1.90 -5.76 10.02
N PHE A 105 -2.43 -5.00 10.95
CA PHE A 105 -2.18 -3.55 11.07
C PHE A 105 -1.63 -3.27 12.47
N PRO A 106 -0.34 -3.53 12.71
CA PRO A 106 0.24 -3.51 14.06
C PRO A 106 0.41 -2.12 14.66
N ALA A 107 0.35 -1.08 13.83
CA ALA A 107 0.51 0.31 14.26
C ALA A 107 -0.49 1.22 13.55
N PRO A 108 -0.97 2.28 14.22
CA PRO A 108 -1.87 3.25 13.61
C PRO A 108 -1.14 4.09 12.57
N LEU A 109 -1.87 4.53 11.56
CA LEU A 109 -1.41 5.50 10.57
C LEU A 109 -2.27 6.76 10.68
N PHE A 110 -1.64 7.93 10.68
CA PHE A 110 -2.31 9.21 10.78
C PHE A 110 -1.91 10.11 9.61
N GLU A 111 -2.72 11.14 9.34
CA GLU A 111 -2.36 12.15 8.35
C GLU A 111 -0.98 12.75 8.68
N GLY A 112 -0.18 12.98 7.66
CA GLY A 112 1.19 13.48 7.81
C GLY A 112 2.24 12.38 7.88
N ASP A 113 1.86 11.14 8.14
CA ASP A 113 2.79 10.01 8.10
C ASP A 113 3.15 9.66 6.65
N THR A 114 4.38 9.24 6.45
CA THR A 114 4.86 8.82 5.13
C THR A 114 4.99 7.30 5.07
N VAL A 115 4.32 6.71 4.10
CA VAL A 115 4.34 5.25 3.88
C VAL A 115 5.43 4.92 2.87
N ASN A 116 6.29 3.98 3.23
CA ASN A 116 7.16 3.28 2.31
C ASN A 116 6.85 1.79 2.36
N CYS A 117 7.26 1.05 1.35
CA CYS A 117 6.87 -0.34 1.22
C CYS A 117 8.08 -1.19 0.83
N THR A 118 8.14 -2.38 1.42
CA THR A 118 9.09 -3.43 1.07
C THR A 118 8.33 -4.74 0.88
N THR A 119 8.65 -5.48 -0.16
CA THR A 119 8.06 -6.81 -0.41
C THR A 119 9.13 -7.85 -0.62
#